data_6396b6bc05611951b2b68fed72354780
#
_entry.id   6396b6bc05611951b2b68fed72354780
#
_cell.length_a   1.000
_cell.length_b   1.000
_cell.length_c   1.000
_cell.angle_alpha   90.00
_cell.angle_beta   90.00
_cell.angle_gamma   90.00
#
_symmetry.space_group_name_H-M   'P 1'
#
loop_
_entity.id
_entity.type
_entity.pdbx_description
1 polymer ?
#
loop_
_entity_poly.entity_id
_entity_poly.type
_entity_poly.pdbx_seq_one_letter_code
_entity_poly.pdbx_strand_id
1 'polypeptide(L)'
;MSTTASQVSARPALVARPAHRCRATGPASSSSGSDKTSRVSLTGRRGTSSRARAAEGDGSAAGVGLGLSASEQEELARLEASGDAFERLVQLAKDGGVDVPPPSAASAMCGPASVSVEAPGDGSVPGLPAGLTKPPWLRQRAPAGDKYAQISADVRGLGLATVCEEAMCPNLGECWNGDTGTATIMIMGDTCTRGCRFCAVNTSQTPAPLDPAEPANTAEAVAKWGVGYIVLTSVDRDDVPDGGAEHFAETVRTLKALKPEILAECLTPDFRGDGEAVTHLANSGLDVFAHNIETVERLQSRVRDPRAGYEQSLEVLRRAKATGPRGLVTKTSIMLGLGETDEEIEAAMRDCKAAGVDIFTLGQYLRPTANHLEVKRYVTPEKFDYWKTFGEDVVGFRYVASGPLVRSSYKAGEFFIETMLREDRGQ
;
A
#
# COMPACT_ATOMS: atom_id res chain seq x y z
N MET A 1 -54.48 32.73 -41.13
CA MET A 1 -54.48 31.99 -42.42
C MET A 1 -53.12 31.35 -42.60
N SER A 2 -53.16 30.11 -42.88
CA SER A 2 -52.19 29.13 -43.30
C SER A 2 -51.69 28.18 -42.19
N THR A 3 -52.34 27.09 -42.18
CA THR A 3 -52.04 25.75 -41.69
C THR A 3 -50.86 25.15 -42.49
N THR A 4 -49.91 24.49 -41.82
CA THR A 4 -49.18 23.37 -42.44
C THR A 4 -48.85 22.27 -41.41
N ALA A 5 -49.07 21.10 -41.90
CA ALA A 5 -49.29 19.83 -41.26
C ALA A 5 -48.02 19.18 -40.66
N SER A 6 -48.32 18.39 -39.64
CA SER A 6 -47.55 17.34 -39.02
C SER A 6 -47.07 16.29 -40.02
N GLN A 7 -45.80 15.89 -39.99
CA GLN A 7 -45.33 14.60 -40.54
C GLN A 7 -44.69 13.77 -39.43
N VAL A 8 -45.39 12.69 -39.14
CA VAL A 8 -44.97 11.57 -38.33
C VAL A 8 -44.05 10.69 -39.19
N SER A 9 -42.82 10.50 -38.79
CA SER A 9 -41.91 9.54 -39.42
C SER A 9 -41.72 8.34 -38.51
N ALA A 10 -41.99 7.16 -39.10
CA ALA A 10 -41.98 5.86 -38.47
C ALA A 10 -40.58 5.35 -38.17
N ARG A 11 -40.43 4.67 -37.02
CA ARG A 11 -39.23 3.89 -36.63
C ARG A 11 -39.14 2.59 -37.44
N PRO A 12 -37.96 2.14 -37.89
CA PRO A 12 -37.77 0.77 -38.32
C PRO A 12 -37.45 -0.16 -37.15
N ALA A 13 -37.99 -1.37 -37.22
CA ALA A 13 -37.93 -2.44 -36.26
C ALA A 13 -36.50 -3.03 -36.14
N LEU A 14 -36.11 -3.38 -34.91
CA LEU A 14 -34.92 -4.18 -34.58
C LEU A 14 -35.13 -5.61 -35.09
N VAL A 15 -34.19 -6.07 -35.94
CA VAL A 15 -34.04 -7.48 -36.30
C VAL A 15 -33.02 -8.13 -35.34
N ALA A 16 -33.52 -9.07 -34.56
CA ALA A 16 -32.70 -9.91 -33.68
C ALA A 16 -31.85 -10.88 -34.49
N ARG A 17 -30.55 -10.95 -34.21
CA ARG A 17 -29.65 -11.99 -34.71
C ARG A 17 -29.49 -13.11 -33.66
N PRO A 18 -29.40 -14.40 -34.11
CA PRO A 18 -29.40 -15.55 -33.20
C PRO A 18 -28.02 -15.81 -32.57
N ALA A 19 -28.07 -16.31 -31.33
CA ALA A 19 -26.94 -16.74 -30.55
C ALA A 19 -26.23 -17.95 -31.14
N HIS A 20 -24.92 -17.90 -31.33
CA HIS A 20 -24.08 -19.03 -31.63
C HIS A 20 -23.80 -19.87 -30.38
N ARG A 21 -24.32 -21.08 -30.35
CA ARG A 21 -23.97 -22.14 -29.39
C ARG A 21 -22.57 -22.67 -29.72
N CYS A 22 -21.62 -22.55 -28.81
CA CYS A 22 -20.38 -23.33 -28.84
C CYS A 22 -20.65 -24.73 -28.30
N ARG A 23 -20.40 -25.73 -29.17
CA ARG A 23 -20.39 -27.16 -28.86
C ARG A 23 -19.11 -27.51 -28.12
N ALA A 24 -19.24 -28.14 -26.96
CA ALA A 24 -18.16 -28.85 -26.29
C ALA A 24 -17.89 -30.19 -27.02
N THR A 25 -16.64 -30.40 -27.40
CA THR A 25 -16.15 -31.72 -27.82
C THR A 25 -15.22 -32.26 -26.74
N GLY A 26 -15.69 -33.29 -26.04
CA GLY A 26 -14.87 -34.09 -25.15
C GLY A 26 -14.05 -35.13 -25.94
N PRO A 27 -12.89 -35.55 -25.48
CA PRO A 27 -12.20 -36.70 -26.09
C PRO A 27 -12.62 -38.03 -25.46
N ALA A 28 -12.71 -38.99 -26.33
CA ALA A 28 -13.06 -40.38 -26.06
C ALA A 28 -11.94 -41.16 -25.36
N SER A 29 -12.41 -42.12 -24.56
CA SER A 29 -11.65 -43.15 -23.90
C SER A 29 -11.17 -44.28 -24.84
N SER A 30 -9.97 -44.82 -24.58
CA SER A 30 -9.63 -46.24 -24.84
C SER A 30 -8.53 -46.66 -23.85
N SER A 31 -8.85 -47.44 -22.94
CA SER A 31 -8.72 -48.82 -22.54
C SER A 31 -7.39 -49.52 -22.80
N SER A 32 -6.86 -50.13 -21.74
CA SER A 32 -6.27 -51.45 -21.46
C SER A 32 -4.88 -51.28 -20.81
N GLY A 33 -4.55 -51.92 -19.71
CA GLY A 33 -4.72 -53.19 -19.18
C GLY A 33 -3.65 -53.50 -18.17
N SER A 34 -3.98 -54.32 -17.17
CA SER A 34 -3.17 -55.28 -16.40
C SER A 34 -2.20 -54.72 -15.33
N ASP A 35 -2.54 -54.78 -14.09
CA ASP A 35 -2.30 -55.88 -13.15
C ASP A 35 -0.84 -56.05 -12.69
N LYS A 36 -0.57 -55.81 -11.41
CA LYS A 36 0.11 -56.72 -10.48
C LYS A 36 0.23 -56.12 -9.06
N THR A 37 -0.43 -56.87 -8.18
CA THR A 37 -0.31 -56.93 -6.73
C THR A 37 1.12 -57.06 -6.22
N SER A 38 1.44 -56.37 -5.11
CA SER A 38 2.30 -56.94 -4.09
C SER A 38 2.00 -56.29 -2.71
N ARG A 39 1.31 -57.07 -1.90
CA ARG A 39 1.24 -56.91 -0.42
C ARG A 39 2.59 -57.27 0.16
N VAL A 40 3.11 -56.46 1.06
CA VAL A 40 4.02 -56.92 2.11
C VAL A 40 3.53 -56.36 3.42
N SER A 41 3.01 -57.26 4.24
CA SER A 41 2.82 -57.13 5.69
C SER A 41 4.16 -57.39 6.38
N LEU A 42 4.49 -56.63 7.39
CA LEU A 42 5.35 -57.09 8.49
C LEU A 42 4.98 -56.44 9.81
N THR A 43 4.60 -57.30 10.66
CA THR A 43 4.30 -57.30 12.07
C THR A 43 5.37 -56.65 12.95
N GLY A 44 4.93 -55.87 13.91
CA GLY A 44 5.06 -55.94 15.35
C GLY A 44 6.43 -55.93 16.01
N ARG A 45 6.59 -54.98 16.93
CA ARG A 45 7.08 -55.28 18.29
C ARG A 45 6.75 -54.15 19.26
N ARG A 46 6.12 -54.56 20.37
CA ARG A 46 5.92 -53.79 21.59
C ARG A 46 7.25 -53.65 22.33
N GLY A 47 7.43 -52.52 23.01
CA GLY A 47 8.54 -52.31 23.95
C GLY A 47 8.36 -51.06 24.79
N THR A 48 7.73 -51.25 25.94
CA THR A 48 7.95 -50.69 27.29
C THR A 48 8.07 -49.18 27.53
N SER A 49 7.13 -48.73 28.30
CA SER A 49 6.98 -47.58 29.21
C SER A 49 8.29 -47.15 29.91
N SER A 50 8.52 -45.83 29.91
CA SER A 50 9.07 -45.15 31.07
C SER A 50 8.46 -43.76 31.21
N ARG A 51 7.78 -43.56 32.32
CA ARG A 51 7.30 -42.26 32.82
C ARG A 51 8.50 -41.36 33.06
N ALA A 52 8.49 -40.15 32.47
CA ALA A 52 9.26 -39.05 32.99
C ALA A 52 8.32 -37.85 33.14
N ARG A 53 8.43 -37.21 34.25
CA ARG A 53 7.61 -36.14 34.82
C ARG A 53 7.65 -34.89 33.93
N ALA A 54 6.50 -34.23 33.86
CA ALA A 54 6.36 -32.84 33.43
C ALA A 54 7.25 -31.94 34.27
N ALA A 55 8.07 -31.14 33.57
CA ALA A 55 8.61 -29.88 34.06
C ALA A 55 7.99 -28.79 33.19
N GLU A 56 7.14 -27.98 33.80
CA GLU A 56 6.65 -26.75 33.26
C GLU A 56 7.85 -25.82 33.07
N GLY A 57 8.21 -25.52 31.85
CA GLY A 57 9.20 -24.55 31.46
C GLY A 57 8.48 -23.34 30.90
N ASP A 58 8.40 -22.31 31.72
CA ASP A 58 8.01 -20.95 31.43
C ASP A 58 8.83 -20.40 30.25
N GLY A 59 8.17 -20.13 29.14
CA GLY A 59 8.75 -19.58 27.93
C GLY A 59 8.83 -18.06 28.00
N SER A 60 9.72 -17.53 28.83
CA SER A 60 10.08 -16.11 28.86
C SER A 60 10.87 -15.74 27.60
N ALA A 61 10.36 -14.77 26.85
CA ALA A 61 11.05 -14.11 25.75
C ALA A 61 12.37 -13.49 26.24
N ALA A 62 13.47 -13.80 25.55
CA ALA A 62 14.80 -13.25 25.81
C ALA A 62 14.83 -11.75 25.40
N GLY A 63 14.47 -10.89 26.34
CA GLY A 63 14.81 -9.47 26.31
C GLY A 63 16.27 -9.28 26.72
N VAL A 64 16.98 -8.38 26.08
CA VAL A 64 18.30 -7.90 26.47
C VAL A 64 18.24 -7.44 27.93
N GLY A 65 18.87 -8.18 28.85
CA GLY A 65 18.75 -7.95 30.28
C GLY A 65 19.49 -6.69 30.72
N LEU A 66 18.77 -5.61 30.83
CA LEU A 66 19.07 -4.51 31.74
C LEU A 66 18.70 -5.05 33.13
N GLY A 67 19.65 -5.34 34.00
CA GLY A 67 19.45 -5.98 35.31
C GLY A 67 18.48 -5.24 36.28
N LEU A 68 17.25 -5.00 35.83
CA LEU A 68 16.19 -4.29 36.54
C LEU A 68 15.53 -5.22 37.56
N SER A 69 15.25 -4.68 38.74
CA SER A 69 14.46 -5.37 39.79
C SER A 69 12.99 -5.51 39.38
N ALA A 70 12.26 -6.43 40.02
CA ALA A 70 10.84 -6.66 39.72
C ALA A 70 9.96 -5.38 39.89
N SER A 71 10.31 -4.49 40.83
CA SER A 71 9.61 -3.22 41.01
C SER A 71 9.87 -2.22 39.91
N GLU A 72 11.08 -2.22 39.33
CA GLU A 72 11.45 -1.34 38.20
C GLU A 72 10.81 -1.84 36.88
N GLN A 73 10.62 -3.16 36.75
CA GLN A 73 9.89 -3.73 35.60
C GLN A 73 8.40 -3.41 35.64
N GLU A 74 7.78 -3.41 36.84
CA GLU A 74 6.36 -3.04 37.01
C GLU A 74 6.14 -1.53 36.80
N GLU A 75 7.09 -0.68 37.21
CA GLU A 75 7.08 0.75 36.96
C GLU A 75 7.30 1.06 35.47
N LEU A 76 8.20 0.34 34.80
CA LEU A 76 8.43 0.47 33.37
C LEU A 76 7.16 0.11 32.56
N ALA A 77 6.47 -0.97 32.93
CA ALA A 77 5.22 -1.35 32.28
C ALA A 77 4.09 -0.30 32.47
N ARG A 78 4.07 0.40 33.59
CA ARG A 78 3.14 1.53 33.83
C ARG A 78 3.50 2.76 33.00
N LEU A 79 4.79 3.04 32.81
CA LEU A 79 5.29 4.16 32.03
C LEU A 79 5.15 3.94 30.53
N GLU A 80 5.27 2.68 30.05
CA GLU A 80 4.94 2.30 28.68
C GLU A 80 3.47 2.60 28.34
N ALA A 81 2.58 2.42 29.32
CA ALA A 81 1.16 2.73 29.16
C ALA A 81 0.85 4.26 29.18
N SER A 82 1.76 5.09 29.73
CA SER A 82 1.59 6.56 29.82
C SER A 82 2.35 7.35 28.76
N GLY A 83 3.19 6.71 27.93
CA GLY A 83 4.01 7.38 26.94
C GLY A 83 5.36 7.96 27.44
N ASP A 84 5.61 7.94 28.75
CA ASP A 84 6.81 8.54 29.38
C ASP A 84 7.99 7.55 29.51
N ALA A 85 7.85 6.34 28.95
CA ALA A 85 8.84 5.27 29.08
C ALA A 85 10.23 5.64 28.52
N PHE A 86 10.27 6.43 27.45
CA PHE A 86 11.52 6.84 26.82
C PHE A 86 12.34 7.80 27.70
N GLU A 87 11.72 8.80 28.29
CA GLU A 87 12.40 9.76 29.16
C GLU A 87 12.96 9.07 30.42
N ARG A 88 12.23 8.12 30.97
CA ARG A 88 12.67 7.35 32.14
C ARG A 88 13.81 6.37 31.81
N LEU A 89 13.81 5.73 30.65
CA LEU A 89 14.92 4.92 30.17
C LEU A 89 16.19 5.71 29.98
N VAL A 90 16.09 6.93 29.45
CA VAL A 90 17.23 7.87 29.33
C VAL A 90 17.75 8.28 30.70
N GLN A 91 16.87 8.47 31.69
CA GLN A 91 17.28 8.80 33.06
C GLN A 91 17.95 7.62 33.75
N LEU A 92 17.42 6.40 33.64
CA LEU A 92 18.02 5.19 34.19
C LEU A 92 19.39 4.87 33.58
N ALA A 93 19.56 5.12 32.29
CA ALA A 93 20.86 5.00 31.62
C ALA A 93 21.89 5.99 32.16
N LYS A 94 21.49 7.25 32.42
CA LYS A 94 22.33 8.27 33.05
C LYS A 94 22.70 7.92 34.49
N ASP A 95 21.76 7.43 35.26
CA ASP A 95 21.95 7.02 36.66
C ASP A 95 22.85 5.77 36.74
N GLY A 96 22.84 4.91 35.71
CA GLY A 96 23.74 3.76 35.54
C GLY A 96 25.11 4.08 34.97
N GLY A 97 25.46 5.35 34.79
CA GLY A 97 26.77 5.81 34.29
C GLY A 97 26.97 5.62 32.77
N VAL A 98 25.91 5.43 32.02
CA VAL A 98 25.92 5.41 30.55
C VAL A 98 25.68 6.82 30.04
N ASP A 99 26.68 7.40 29.38
CA ASP A 99 26.58 8.74 28.77
C ASP A 99 25.71 8.66 27.51
N VAL A 100 24.45 9.08 27.62
CA VAL A 100 23.52 9.14 26.47
C VAL A 100 23.58 10.57 25.93
N PRO A 101 24.15 10.79 24.73
CA PRO A 101 24.24 12.12 24.15
C PRO A 101 22.83 12.65 23.86
N PRO A 102 22.56 13.96 24.09
CA PRO A 102 21.27 14.55 23.78
C PRO A 102 20.98 14.46 22.26
N PRO A 103 19.72 14.28 21.85
CA PRO A 103 19.34 14.13 20.45
C PRO A 103 19.78 15.29 19.54
N SER A 104 20.09 16.47 20.08
CA SER A 104 20.63 17.61 19.34
C SER A 104 22.14 17.52 19.04
N ALA A 105 22.88 16.65 19.74
CA ALA A 105 24.33 16.52 19.54
C ALA A 105 24.67 15.59 18.37
N ALA A 106 23.81 14.65 18.02
CA ALA A 106 23.98 13.80 16.85
C ALA A 106 23.84 14.59 15.53
N SER A 107 23.07 15.68 15.53
CA SER A 107 22.88 16.56 14.37
C SER A 107 24.02 17.58 14.17
N ALA A 108 24.84 17.85 15.18
CA ALA A 108 25.87 18.88 15.13
C ALA A 108 27.28 18.34 14.77
N MET A 109 27.46 17.04 14.73
CA MET A 109 28.76 16.42 14.37
C MET A 109 28.87 15.96 12.91
N CYS A 110 27.82 16.07 12.11
CA CYS A 110 27.86 15.89 10.66
C CYS A 110 27.97 17.26 9.97
N GLY A 111 29.22 17.76 9.85
CA GLY A 111 29.56 18.59 8.68
C GLY A 111 29.35 17.74 7.41
N PRO A 112 29.38 18.33 6.18
CA PRO A 112 29.17 17.59 4.95
C PRO A 112 30.36 16.65 4.69
N ALA A 113 30.51 15.63 5.51
CA ALA A 113 31.26 14.46 5.19
C ALA A 113 30.37 13.69 4.20
N SER A 114 30.86 13.53 2.99
CA SER A 114 30.34 12.57 2.04
C SER A 114 30.25 11.21 2.76
N VAL A 115 29.06 10.88 3.27
CA VAL A 115 28.79 9.54 3.74
C VAL A 115 28.69 8.70 2.49
N SER A 116 29.81 8.09 2.13
CA SER A 116 29.84 7.00 1.16
C SER A 116 29.19 5.81 1.87
N VAL A 117 27.87 5.68 1.71
CA VAL A 117 27.16 4.45 2.03
C VAL A 117 27.63 3.44 0.98
N GLU A 118 28.63 2.63 1.34
CA GLU A 118 29.09 1.56 0.46
C GLU A 118 27.91 0.61 0.24
N ALA A 119 27.44 0.53 -1.01
CA ALA A 119 26.54 -0.53 -1.41
C ALA A 119 27.19 -1.88 -1.08
N PRO A 120 26.49 -2.81 -0.44
CA PRO A 120 27.04 -4.15 -0.22
C PRO A 120 27.46 -4.73 -1.57
N GLY A 121 28.74 -5.03 -1.69
CA GLY A 121 29.56 -5.32 -2.88
C GLY A 121 28.83 -5.88 -4.10
N ASP A 122 29.30 -5.52 -5.28
CA ASP A 122 28.98 -5.95 -6.66
C ASP A 122 27.59 -5.65 -7.25
N GLY A 123 26.72 -4.88 -6.60
CA GLY A 123 25.38 -4.58 -7.15
C GLY A 123 24.44 -5.78 -7.28
N SER A 124 24.89 -6.99 -6.95
CA SER A 124 24.05 -8.19 -6.89
C SER A 124 23.44 -8.31 -5.51
N VAL A 125 22.25 -7.77 -5.34
CA VAL A 125 21.47 -8.05 -4.13
C VAL A 125 21.22 -9.55 -4.04
N PRO A 126 21.49 -10.24 -2.92
CA PRO A 126 21.06 -11.61 -2.70
C PRO A 126 19.53 -11.68 -2.72
N GLY A 127 18.94 -11.82 -3.87
CA GLY A 127 17.54 -12.10 -4.07
C GLY A 127 17.38 -13.58 -4.41
N LEU A 128 16.39 -14.25 -3.82
CA LEU A 128 16.03 -15.58 -4.27
C LEU A 128 15.47 -15.50 -5.70
N PRO A 129 15.99 -16.30 -6.66
CA PRO A 129 15.47 -16.33 -8.02
C PRO A 129 13.95 -16.58 -8.05
N ALA A 130 13.26 -15.97 -9.00
CA ALA A 130 11.86 -16.26 -9.26
C ALA A 130 11.70 -17.76 -9.62
N GLY A 131 10.80 -18.44 -8.92
CA GLY A 131 10.60 -19.90 -9.06
C GLY A 131 10.79 -20.66 -7.75
N LEU A 132 11.39 -20.03 -6.74
CA LEU A 132 11.44 -20.56 -5.38
C LEU A 132 10.17 -20.17 -4.59
N THR A 133 9.87 -20.93 -3.55
CA THR A 133 8.78 -20.61 -2.62
C THR A 133 8.98 -19.22 -2.03
N LYS A 134 7.87 -18.48 -1.86
CA LYS A 134 7.83 -17.17 -1.23
C LYS A 134 8.66 -17.16 0.07
N PRO A 135 9.64 -16.25 0.22
CA PRO A 135 10.52 -16.22 1.39
C PRO A 135 9.75 -15.98 2.69
N PRO A 136 10.33 -16.37 3.85
CA PRO A 136 9.65 -16.25 5.14
C PRO A 136 9.19 -14.83 5.48
N TRP A 137 9.99 -13.81 5.17
CA TRP A 137 9.69 -12.41 5.46
C TRP A 137 8.55 -11.80 4.62
N LEU A 138 8.06 -12.53 3.61
CA LEU A 138 6.90 -12.16 2.80
C LEU A 138 5.65 -12.97 3.13
N ARG A 139 5.70 -13.85 4.14
CA ARG A 139 4.54 -14.63 4.54
C ARG A 139 3.66 -13.80 5.46
N GLN A 140 2.38 -13.75 5.14
CA GLN A 140 1.35 -13.07 5.93
C GLN A 140 0.32 -14.08 6.44
N ARG A 141 -0.32 -13.75 7.56
CA ARG A 141 -1.45 -14.51 8.08
C ARG A 141 -2.66 -14.32 7.16
N ALA A 142 -3.44 -15.37 6.97
CA ALA A 142 -4.70 -15.27 6.25
C ALA A 142 -5.65 -14.30 6.98
N PRO A 143 -6.47 -13.52 6.25
CA PRO A 143 -7.50 -12.69 6.86
C PRO A 143 -8.46 -13.57 7.66
N ALA A 144 -8.60 -13.30 8.96
CA ALA A 144 -9.51 -14.02 9.86
C ALA A 144 -9.74 -13.20 11.14
N GLY A 145 -10.85 -13.43 11.82
CA GLY A 145 -11.17 -12.81 13.11
C GLY A 145 -12.40 -11.90 13.06
N ASP A 146 -12.92 -11.57 14.25
CA ASP A 146 -14.19 -10.83 14.39
C ASP A 146 -14.08 -9.41 13.84
N LYS A 147 -12.94 -8.75 14.05
CA LYS A 147 -12.71 -7.38 13.56
C LYS A 147 -12.63 -7.31 12.03
N TYR A 148 -11.95 -8.30 11.40
CA TYR A 148 -11.97 -8.45 9.95
C TYR A 148 -13.41 -8.62 9.42
N ALA A 149 -14.20 -9.49 10.06
CA ALA A 149 -15.58 -9.73 9.67
C ALA A 149 -16.45 -8.47 9.82
N GLN A 150 -16.24 -7.69 10.88
CA GLN A 150 -16.93 -6.43 11.11
C GLN A 150 -16.60 -5.38 10.05
N ILE A 151 -15.29 -5.11 9.80
CA ILE A 151 -14.86 -4.13 8.78
C ILE A 151 -15.40 -4.54 7.40
N SER A 152 -15.29 -5.82 7.05
CA SER A 152 -15.83 -6.35 5.78
C SER A 152 -17.36 -6.16 5.66
N ALA A 153 -18.09 -6.36 6.74
CA ALA A 153 -19.55 -6.13 6.78
C ALA A 153 -19.88 -4.64 6.65
N ASP A 154 -19.16 -3.77 7.33
CA ASP A 154 -19.36 -2.33 7.30
C ASP A 154 -19.08 -1.76 5.90
N VAL A 155 -17.96 -2.12 5.28
CA VAL A 155 -17.58 -1.72 3.92
C VAL A 155 -18.65 -2.13 2.91
N ARG A 156 -19.10 -3.40 2.96
CA ARG A 156 -20.13 -3.91 2.07
C ARG A 156 -21.52 -3.31 2.36
N GLY A 157 -21.85 -3.12 3.64
CA GLY A 157 -23.11 -2.52 4.07
C GLY A 157 -23.29 -1.08 3.61
N LEU A 158 -22.17 -0.36 3.43
CA LEU A 158 -22.11 1.02 2.95
C LEU A 158 -21.93 1.12 1.42
N GLY A 159 -21.79 -0.03 0.73
CA GLY A 159 -21.54 -0.06 -0.72
C GLY A 159 -20.17 0.52 -1.12
N LEU A 160 -19.18 0.54 -0.20
CA LEU A 160 -17.85 1.06 -0.44
C LEU A 160 -16.94 -0.02 -1.01
N ALA A 161 -16.02 0.37 -1.90
CA ALA A 161 -14.94 -0.46 -2.37
C ALA A 161 -13.63 -0.16 -1.58
N THR A 162 -12.76 -1.15 -1.45
CA THR A 162 -11.44 -0.97 -0.83
C THR A 162 -10.35 -1.53 -1.72
N VAL A 163 -9.21 -0.82 -1.82
CA VAL A 163 -8.03 -1.35 -2.51
C VAL A 163 -7.50 -2.63 -1.84
N CYS A 164 -7.83 -2.81 -0.56
CA CYS A 164 -7.45 -4.00 0.20
C CYS A 164 -8.05 -5.28 -0.38
N GLU A 165 -9.32 -5.24 -0.79
CA GLU A 165 -10.03 -6.37 -1.43
C GLU A 165 -9.76 -6.36 -2.95
N GLU A 166 -10.03 -5.27 -3.64
CA GLU A 166 -10.00 -5.19 -5.11
C GLU A 166 -8.59 -5.40 -5.71
N ALA A 167 -7.55 -4.87 -5.06
CA ALA A 167 -6.17 -5.10 -5.48
C ALA A 167 -5.54 -6.38 -4.88
N MET A 168 -6.30 -7.23 -4.18
CA MET A 168 -5.83 -8.46 -3.55
C MET A 168 -4.62 -8.21 -2.62
N CYS A 169 -4.70 -7.19 -1.76
CA CYS A 169 -3.60 -6.76 -0.91
C CYS A 169 -3.16 -7.87 0.06
N PRO A 170 -1.87 -8.27 0.08
CA PRO A 170 -1.40 -9.33 0.96
C PRO A 170 -1.45 -8.96 2.44
N ASN A 171 -1.55 -7.67 2.78
CA ASN A 171 -1.58 -7.17 4.15
C ASN A 171 -3.00 -7.08 4.74
N LEU A 172 -4.03 -7.48 3.98
CA LEU A 172 -5.43 -7.38 4.39
C LEU A 172 -5.68 -7.95 5.79
N GLY A 173 -5.11 -9.15 6.08
CA GLY A 173 -5.27 -9.81 7.37
C GLY A 173 -4.62 -9.04 8.53
N GLU A 174 -3.52 -8.35 8.31
CA GLU A 174 -2.84 -7.52 9.31
C GLU A 174 -3.57 -6.19 9.51
N CYS A 175 -3.89 -5.49 8.43
CA CYS A 175 -4.52 -4.18 8.48
C CYS A 175 -5.92 -4.22 9.11
N TRP A 176 -6.71 -5.26 8.83
CA TRP A 176 -8.08 -5.35 9.31
C TRP A 176 -8.23 -6.04 10.67
N ASN A 177 -7.21 -6.78 11.14
CA ASN A 177 -7.21 -7.43 12.46
C ASN A 177 -6.44 -6.65 13.54
N GLY A 178 -5.73 -5.58 13.18
CA GLY A 178 -4.98 -4.75 14.13
C GLY A 178 -5.88 -3.97 15.09
N ASP A 179 -5.33 -3.48 16.21
CA ASP A 179 -6.06 -2.70 17.23
C ASP A 179 -6.70 -1.44 16.66
N THR A 180 -6.08 -0.86 15.66
CA THR A 180 -6.60 0.25 14.86
C THR A 180 -6.81 -0.24 13.42
N GLY A 181 -7.89 -1.00 13.17
CA GLY A 181 -8.18 -1.46 11.81
C GLY A 181 -8.19 -0.30 10.81
N THR A 182 -7.38 -0.37 9.76
CA THR A 182 -7.30 0.65 8.70
C THR A 182 -7.71 0.04 7.37
N ALA A 183 -8.51 0.76 6.61
CA ALA A 183 -8.88 0.41 5.26
C ALA A 183 -8.61 1.60 4.33
N THR A 184 -8.08 1.33 3.14
CA THR A 184 -7.94 2.34 2.09
C THR A 184 -9.18 2.30 1.23
N ILE A 185 -9.96 3.37 1.28
CA ILE A 185 -11.21 3.47 0.53
C ILE A 185 -10.93 3.78 -0.93
N MET A 186 -11.53 3.01 -1.82
CA MET A 186 -11.46 3.21 -3.26
C MET A 186 -12.75 3.84 -3.75
N ILE A 187 -12.67 5.05 -4.26
CA ILE A 187 -13.78 5.80 -4.82
C ILE A 187 -13.82 5.67 -6.36
N MET A 188 -14.91 6.10 -6.97
CA MET A 188 -15.19 6.01 -8.40
C MET A 188 -15.41 4.57 -8.91
N GLY A 189 -15.83 3.68 -8.01
CA GLY A 189 -16.12 2.28 -8.30
C GLY A 189 -14.91 1.37 -8.29
N ASP A 190 -15.10 0.13 -8.75
CA ASP A 190 -14.15 -1.00 -8.71
C ASP A 190 -13.51 -1.33 -10.06
N THR A 191 -13.79 -0.55 -11.10
CA THR A 191 -13.41 -0.86 -12.48
C THR A 191 -12.60 0.27 -13.10
N CYS A 192 -11.33 -0.03 -13.40
CA CYS A 192 -10.36 0.91 -13.98
C CYS A 192 -10.44 0.94 -15.50
N THR A 193 -10.20 2.09 -16.12
CA THR A 193 -10.09 2.20 -17.59
C THR A 193 -8.73 1.75 -18.12
N ARG A 194 -7.73 1.53 -17.25
CA ARG A 194 -6.35 1.18 -17.61
C ARG A 194 -5.99 -0.23 -17.17
N GLY A 195 -5.13 -0.89 -17.97
CA GLY A 195 -4.69 -2.27 -17.76
C GLY A 195 -3.23 -2.39 -17.31
N CYS A 196 -2.85 -1.81 -16.19
CA CYS A 196 -1.52 -1.95 -15.62
C CYS A 196 -1.23 -3.43 -15.29
N ARG A 197 -0.10 -3.97 -15.76
CA ARG A 197 0.17 -5.40 -15.72
C ARG A 197 0.53 -5.96 -14.33
N PHE A 198 0.67 -5.11 -13.34
CA PHE A 198 0.89 -5.48 -11.94
C PHE A 198 -0.41 -5.49 -11.12
N CYS A 199 -1.46 -4.80 -11.59
CA CYS A 199 -2.66 -4.47 -10.82
C CYS A 199 -3.76 -5.52 -11.04
N ALA A 200 -4.43 -5.96 -9.95
CA ALA A 200 -5.51 -6.95 -9.97
C ALA A 200 -6.91 -6.34 -10.10
N VAL A 201 -7.04 -5.01 -10.09
CA VAL A 201 -8.33 -4.31 -10.22
C VAL A 201 -8.97 -4.62 -11.57
N ASN A 202 -10.28 -4.79 -11.58
CA ASN A 202 -11.06 -5.04 -12.79
C ASN A 202 -10.87 -3.93 -13.82
N THR A 203 -10.90 -4.27 -15.11
CA THR A 203 -10.67 -3.30 -16.19
C THR A 203 -11.79 -3.30 -17.21
N SER A 204 -12.24 -2.11 -17.62
CA SER A 204 -13.21 -1.90 -18.70
C SER A 204 -13.01 -0.52 -19.32
N GLN A 205 -13.17 -0.42 -20.64
CA GLN A 205 -13.20 0.89 -21.30
C GLN A 205 -14.52 1.65 -21.08
N THR A 206 -15.52 0.97 -20.55
CA THR A 206 -16.85 1.52 -20.26
C THR A 206 -17.28 1.07 -18.86
N PRO A 207 -16.65 1.60 -17.80
CA PRO A 207 -17.06 1.31 -16.44
C PRO A 207 -18.45 1.88 -16.15
N ALA A 208 -19.05 1.52 -15.03
CA ALA A 208 -20.32 2.10 -14.59
C ALA A 208 -20.17 3.63 -14.40
N PRO A 209 -21.23 4.42 -14.63
CA PRO A 209 -21.22 5.84 -14.30
C PRO A 209 -20.83 6.09 -12.84
N LEU A 210 -20.20 7.23 -12.55
CA LEU A 210 -19.93 7.65 -11.18
C LEU A 210 -21.26 7.80 -10.41
N ASP A 211 -21.28 7.35 -9.16
CA ASP A 211 -22.39 7.59 -8.26
C ASP A 211 -22.28 9.01 -7.66
N PRO A 212 -23.21 9.92 -7.95
CA PRO A 212 -23.18 11.27 -7.40
C PRO A 212 -23.29 11.32 -5.86
N ALA A 213 -23.79 10.27 -5.23
CA ALA A 213 -23.91 10.19 -3.78
C ALA A 213 -22.65 9.63 -3.09
N GLU A 214 -21.71 9.03 -3.84
CA GLU A 214 -20.51 8.41 -3.29
C GLU A 214 -19.65 9.38 -2.45
N PRO A 215 -19.39 10.65 -2.85
CA PRO A 215 -18.64 11.60 -2.06
C PRO A 215 -19.25 11.83 -0.67
N ALA A 216 -20.56 12.04 -0.60
CA ALA A 216 -21.25 12.25 0.67
C ALA A 216 -21.29 10.99 1.52
N ASN A 217 -21.63 9.84 0.94
CA ASN A 217 -21.68 8.56 1.63
C ASN A 217 -20.31 8.16 2.19
N THR A 218 -19.23 8.35 1.42
CA THR A 218 -17.86 8.08 1.86
C THR A 218 -17.46 9.00 3.00
N ALA A 219 -17.71 10.30 2.88
CA ALA A 219 -17.38 11.26 3.91
C ALA A 219 -18.10 10.99 5.23
N GLU A 220 -19.40 10.65 5.18
CA GLU A 220 -20.18 10.27 6.36
C GLU A 220 -19.68 8.97 7.01
N ALA A 221 -19.36 7.97 6.21
CA ALA A 221 -18.82 6.70 6.69
C ALA A 221 -17.50 6.92 7.46
N VAL A 222 -16.55 7.61 6.83
CA VAL A 222 -15.25 7.90 7.41
C VAL A 222 -15.36 8.76 8.68
N ALA A 223 -16.24 9.77 8.68
CA ALA A 223 -16.46 10.60 9.86
C ALA A 223 -16.97 9.78 11.07
N LYS A 224 -17.85 8.79 10.82
CA LYS A 224 -18.40 7.88 11.85
C LYS A 224 -17.37 6.90 12.42
N TRP A 225 -16.33 6.54 11.66
CA TRP A 225 -15.30 5.59 12.12
C TRP A 225 -14.36 6.15 13.19
N GLY A 226 -14.36 7.46 13.42
CA GLY A 226 -13.58 8.08 14.48
C GLY A 226 -12.06 8.11 14.23
N VAL A 227 -11.61 7.77 13.02
CA VAL A 227 -10.18 7.78 12.65
C VAL A 227 -9.62 9.20 12.54
N GLY A 228 -8.35 9.37 12.85
CA GLY A 228 -7.64 10.67 12.73
C GLY A 228 -6.99 10.86 11.37
N TYR A 229 -6.76 9.78 10.62
CA TYR A 229 -6.12 9.75 9.31
C TYR A 229 -6.87 8.79 8.38
N ILE A 230 -7.05 9.19 7.13
CA ILE A 230 -7.70 8.35 6.10
C ILE A 230 -6.94 8.42 4.78
N VAL A 231 -6.84 7.29 4.09
CA VAL A 231 -6.38 7.24 2.71
C VAL A 231 -7.55 6.97 1.79
N LEU A 232 -7.78 7.90 0.87
CA LEU A 232 -8.70 7.78 -0.25
C LEU A 232 -7.89 7.46 -1.50
N THR A 233 -8.32 6.49 -2.27
CA THR A 233 -7.73 6.18 -3.58
C THR A 233 -8.82 5.98 -4.62
N SER A 234 -8.44 5.74 -5.87
CA SER A 234 -9.40 5.46 -6.94
C SER A 234 -8.81 4.58 -8.02
N VAL A 235 -9.67 4.19 -8.94
CA VAL A 235 -9.32 3.69 -10.27
C VAL A 235 -9.04 4.84 -11.23
N ASP A 236 -8.35 4.59 -12.36
CA ASP A 236 -8.30 5.55 -13.47
C ASP A 236 -9.65 5.59 -14.19
N ARG A 237 -10.15 6.80 -14.44
CA ARG A 237 -11.43 7.09 -15.12
C ARG A 237 -11.19 7.97 -16.33
N ASP A 238 -10.44 7.45 -17.34
CA ASP A 238 -10.18 8.15 -18.58
C ASP A 238 -11.46 8.43 -19.41
N ASP A 239 -12.57 7.82 -19.05
CA ASP A 239 -13.91 8.04 -19.60
C ASP A 239 -14.58 9.31 -19.05
N VAL A 240 -14.08 9.85 -17.92
CA VAL A 240 -14.58 11.10 -17.32
C VAL A 240 -13.71 12.27 -17.79
N PRO A 241 -14.28 13.43 -18.12
CA PRO A 241 -13.54 14.55 -18.71
C PRO A 241 -12.34 15.04 -17.89
N ASP A 242 -12.47 15.18 -16.58
CA ASP A 242 -11.43 15.58 -15.62
C ASP A 242 -10.69 14.42 -14.96
N GLY A 243 -10.90 13.18 -15.44
CA GLY A 243 -10.36 11.97 -14.81
C GLY A 243 -10.90 11.69 -13.42
N GLY A 244 -11.97 12.37 -12.97
CA GLY A 244 -12.59 12.25 -11.66
C GLY A 244 -12.00 13.18 -10.59
N ALA A 245 -11.27 14.20 -10.98
CA ALA A 245 -10.64 15.14 -10.03
C ALA A 245 -11.69 15.87 -9.17
N GLU A 246 -12.82 16.30 -9.74
CA GLU A 246 -13.90 16.93 -8.96
C GLU A 246 -14.55 15.96 -7.98
N HIS A 247 -14.76 14.71 -8.38
CA HIS A 247 -15.33 13.69 -7.50
C HIS A 247 -14.46 13.43 -6.27
N PHE A 248 -13.12 13.38 -6.47
CA PHE A 248 -12.16 13.35 -5.38
C PHE A 248 -12.23 14.58 -4.49
N ALA A 249 -12.18 15.77 -5.13
CA ALA A 249 -12.18 17.05 -4.41
C ALA A 249 -13.47 17.26 -3.60
N GLU A 250 -14.61 16.85 -4.13
CA GLU A 250 -15.90 16.89 -3.42
C GLU A 250 -15.90 15.96 -2.21
N THR A 251 -15.36 14.74 -2.35
CA THR A 251 -15.22 13.80 -1.25
C THR A 251 -14.36 14.40 -0.12
N VAL A 252 -13.22 15.00 -0.45
CA VAL A 252 -12.33 15.63 0.53
C VAL A 252 -13.01 16.83 1.20
N ARG A 253 -13.63 17.73 0.44
CA ARG A 253 -14.33 18.91 0.98
C ARG A 253 -15.45 18.51 1.92
N THR A 254 -16.26 17.53 1.52
CA THR A 254 -17.35 17.03 2.35
C THR A 254 -16.84 16.40 3.63
N LEU A 255 -15.77 15.58 3.55
CA LEU A 255 -15.14 14.98 4.72
C LEU A 255 -14.59 16.04 5.66
N LYS A 256 -13.86 17.05 5.15
CA LYS A 256 -13.31 18.15 5.96
C LYS A 256 -14.40 19.05 6.56
N ALA A 257 -15.55 19.17 5.91
CA ALA A 257 -16.69 19.87 6.49
C ALA A 257 -17.33 19.11 7.67
N LEU A 258 -17.41 17.77 7.60
CA LEU A 258 -17.93 16.92 8.68
C LEU A 258 -16.93 16.72 9.82
N LYS A 259 -15.62 16.64 9.49
CA LYS A 259 -14.56 16.37 10.46
C LYS A 259 -13.29 17.17 10.10
N PRO A 260 -13.22 18.46 10.48
CA PRO A 260 -12.13 19.36 10.08
C PRO A 260 -10.73 18.90 10.50
N GLU A 261 -10.63 18.19 11.61
CA GLU A 261 -9.36 17.72 12.20
C GLU A 261 -8.79 16.46 11.54
N ILE A 262 -9.60 15.75 10.70
CA ILE A 262 -9.11 14.53 10.05
C ILE A 262 -8.04 14.87 9.01
N LEU A 263 -6.99 14.08 8.98
CA LEU A 263 -5.96 14.16 7.94
C LEU A 263 -6.37 13.27 6.77
N ALA A 264 -6.38 13.84 5.56
CA ALA A 264 -6.79 13.16 4.35
C ALA A 264 -5.62 13.04 3.37
N GLU A 265 -5.22 11.80 3.07
CA GLU A 265 -4.33 11.45 1.97
C GLU A 265 -5.17 11.04 0.77
N CYS A 266 -4.86 11.57 -0.41
CA CYS A 266 -5.43 11.11 -1.67
C CYS A 266 -4.36 10.46 -2.54
N LEU A 267 -4.46 9.14 -2.76
CA LEU A 267 -3.67 8.41 -3.74
C LEU A 267 -4.39 8.46 -5.08
N THR A 268 -3.89 9.33 -5.96
CA THR A 268 -4.59 9.77 -7.16
C THR A 268 -4.10 9.10 -8.44
N PRO A 269 -4.93 9.01 -9.48
CA PRO A 269 -4.49 8.76 -10.84
C PRO A 269 -3.66 9.95 -11.36
N ASP A 270 -3.14 9.83 -12.58
CA ASP A 270 -2.39 10.91 -13.23
C ASP A 270 -3.28 11.94 -13.97
N PHE A 271 -4.60 11.75 -13.94
CA PHE A 271 -5.58 12.60 -14.65
C PHE A 271 -5.21 12.85 -16.12
N ARG A 272 -4.57 11.88 -16.79
CA ARG A 272 -4.03 12.01 -18.17
C ARG A 272 -3.03 13.15 -18.35
N GLY A 273 -2.39 13.59 -17.27
CA GLY A 273 -1.49 14.74 -17.26
C GLY A 273 -2.19 16.10 -17.23
N ASP A 274 -3.50 16.14 -16.94
CA ASP A 274 -4.24 17.40 -16.83
C ASP A 274 -3.81 18.18 -15.57
N GLY A 275 -3.02 19.23 -15.79
CA GLY A 275 -2.51 20.07 -14.71
C GLY A 275 -3.58 20.91 -14.01
N GLU A 276 -4.73 21.17 -14.63
CA GLU A 276 -5.85 21.89 -13.99
C GLU A 276 -6.57 20.95 -13.02
N ALA A 277 -6.81 19.71 -13.42
CA ALA A 277 -7.35 18.67 -12.56
C ALA A 277 -6.48 18.41 -11.34
N VAL A 278 -5.14 18.30 -11.53
CA VAL A 278 -4.17 18.16 -10.43
C VAL A 278 -4.23 19.36 -9.48
N THR A 279 -4.21 20.58 -10.03
CA THR A 279 -4.27 21.82 -9.24
C THR A 279 -5.57 21.91 -8.46
N HIS A 280 -6.69 21.56 -9.08
CA HIS A 280 -8.01 21.57 -8.47
C HIS A 280 -8.05 20.67 -7.23
N LEU A 281 -7.62 19.41 -7.38
CA LEU A 281 -7.59 18.48 -6.28
C LEU A 281 -6.58 18.87 -5.20
N ALA A 282 -5.37 19.35 -5.57
CA ALA A 282 -4.37 19.78 -4.60
C ALA A 282 -4.86 20.90 -3.67
N ASN A 283 -5.86 21.67 -4.10
CA ASN A 283 -6.48 22.76 -3.33
C ASN A 283 -7.84 22.40 -2.71
N SER A 284 -8.22 21.14 -2.69
CA SER A 284 -9.51 20.68 -2.10
C SER A 284 -9.53 20.63 -0.57
N GLY A 285 -8.37 20.78 0.08
CA GLY A 285 -8.21 20.68 1.52
C GLY A 285 -7.57 19.38 1.99
N LEU A 286 -7.08 18.53 1.08
CA LEU A 286 -6.31 17.34 1.42
C LEU A 286 -4.96 17.72 2.05
N ASP A 287 -4.40 16.81 2.84
CA ASP A 287 -3.14 17.01 3.57
C ASP A 287 -1.95 16.36 2.87
N VAL A 288 -2.20 15.24 2.19
CA VAL A 288 -1.19 14.50 1.44
C VAL A 288 -1.69 14.20 0.03
N PHE A 289 -0.97 14.70 -0.97
CA PHE A 289 -1.18 14.34 -2.38
C PHE A 289 -0.22 13.22 -2.75
N ALA A 290 -0.75 12.03 -2.95
CA ALA A 290 0.01 10.87 -3.34
C ALA A 290 -0.28 10.48 -4.80
N HIS A 291 0.77 10.20 -5.57
CA HIS A 291 0.69 9.63 -6.90
C HIS A 291 1.87 8.69 -7.13
N ASN A 292 1.60 7.43 -7.46
CA ASN A 292 2.63 6.43 -7.59
C ASN A 292 3.28 6.44 -8.98
N ILE A 293 4.61 6.43 -9.04
CA ILE A 293 5.33 6.16 -10.29
C ILE A 293 5.48 4.66 -10.59
N GLU A 294 5.21 3.81 -9.62
CA GLU A 294 5.12 2.35 -9.62
C GLU A 294 6.42 1.60 -9.92
N THR A 295 7.27 2.11 -10.80
CA THR A 295 8.54 1.49 -11.17
C THR A 295 9.48 2.52 -11.81
N VAL A 296 10.74 2.11 -12.04
CA VAL A 296 11.77 2.92 -12.71
C VAL A 296 11.43 3.22 -14.18
N GLU A 297 12.01 4.25 -14.76
CA GLU A 297 11.70 4.74 -16.10
C GLU A 297 11.73 3.64 -17.18
N ARG A 298 12.80 2.86 -17.26
CA ARG A 298 12.96 1.80 -18.26
C ARG A 298 11.83 0.75 -18.23
N LEU A 299 11.24 0.50 -17.08
CA LEU A 299 10.23 -0.54 -16.92
C LEU A 299 8.78 -0.04 -17.09
N GLN A 300 8.56 1.27 -17.23
CA GLN A 300 7.22 1.88 -17.29
C GLN A 300 6.31 1.20 -18.33
N SER A 301 6.75 1.14 -19.57
CA SER A 301 5.96 0.56 -20.68
C SER A 301 5.62 -0.92 -20.54
N ARG A 302 6.42 -1.64 -19.73
CA ARG A 302 6.21 -3.06 -19.44
C ARG A 302 5.28 -3.28 -18.26
N VAL A 303 5.31 -2.39 -17.27
CA VAL A 303 4.66 -2.55 -15.96
C VAL A 303 3.32 -1.83 -15.92
N ARG A 304 3.27 -0.59 -16.41
CA ARG A 304 2.07 0.26 -16.41
C ARG A 304 1.33 0.20 -17.76
N ASP A 305 0.11 0.71 -17.74
CA ASP A 305 -0.66 0.98 -18.96
C ASP A 305 0.08 2.01 -19.84
N PRO A 306 0.06 1.89 -21.17
CA PRO A 306 0.77 2.84 -22.06
C PRO A 306 0.38 4.30 -21.91
N ARG A 307 -0.78 4.60 -21.33
CA ARG A 307 -1.24 5.97 -21.04
C ARG A 307 -0.62 6.57 -19.78
N ALA A 308 0.01 5.75 -18.95
CA ALA A 308 0.72 6.18 -17.76
C ALA A 308 2.23 6.29 -18.05
N GLY A 309 2.76 7.49 -18.05
CA GLY A 309 4.17 7.77 -18.36
C GLY A 309 4.98 8.16 -17.13
N TYR A 310 6.31 7.91 -17.16
CA TYR A 310 7.22 8.27 -16.07
C TYR A 310 7.24 9.80 -15.86
N GLU A 311 7.56 10.54 -16.90
CA GLU A 311 7.62 12.01 -16.84
C GLU A 311 6.25 12.63 -16.54
N GLN A 312 5.17 12.05 -17.08
CA GLN A 312 3.80 12.48 -16.75
C GLN A 312 3.53 12.35 -15.24
N SER A 313 3.96 11.26 -14.61
CA SER A 313 3.79 11.05 -13.17
C SER A 313 4.65 12.01 -12.33
N LEU A 314 5.88 12.29 -12.76
CA LEU A 314 6.72 13.31 -12.12
C LEU A 314 6.10 14.72 -12.26
N GLU A 315 5.52 15.04 -13.41
CA GLU A 315 4.85 16.34 -13.62
C GLU A 315 3.61 16.49 -12.74
N VAL A 316 2.81 15.42 -12.56
CA VAL A 316 1.68 15.41 -11.62
C VAL A 316 2.13 15.78 -10.21
N LEU A 317 3.20 15.15 -9.73
CA LEU A 317 3.75 15.41 -8.38
C LEU A 317 4.33 16.84 -8.28
N ARG A 318 5.08 17.27 -9.30
CA ARG A 318 5.64 18.63 -9.38
C ARG A 318 4.54 19.69 -9.38
N ARG A 319 3.50 19.47 -10.17
CA ARG A 319 2.34 20.36 -10.26
C ARG A 319 1.60 20.45 -8.92
N ALA A 320 1.29 19.32 -8.30
CA ALA A 320 0.63 19.29 -7.00
C ALA A 320 1.43 20.07 -5.95
N LYS A 321 2.76 19.86 -5.90
CA LYS A 321 3.65 20.57 -4.96
C LYS A 321 3.72 22.06 -5.22
N ALA A 322 3.76 22.46 -6.48
CA ALA A 322 3.88 23.87 -6.87
C ALA A 322 2.59 24.68 -6.69
N THR A 323 1.42 24.04 -6.90
CA THR A 323 0.11 24.73 -6.93
C THR A 323 -0.74 24.49 -5.68
N GLY A 324 -0.41 23.49 -4.89
CA GLY A 324 -1.09 23.19 -3.63
C GLY A 324 -0.77 24.20 -2.52
N PRO A 325 -1.53 24.19 -1.42
CA PRO A 325 -1.30 25.08 -0.29
C PRO A 325 0.06 24.85 0.36
N ARG A 326 0.59 25.88 1.00
CA ARG A 326 1.82 25.74 1.79
C ARG A 326 1.61 24.69 2.88
N GLY A 327 2.50 23.68 2.94
CA GLY A 327 2.40 22.56 3.87
C GLY A 327 1.76 21.32 3.26
N LEU A 328 1.31 21.35 1.99
CA LEU A 328 0.90 20.15 1.28
C LEU A 328 2.08 19.19 1.18
N VAL A 329 1.89 17.96 1.67
CA VAL A 329 2.86 16.88 1.58
C VAL A 329 2.62 16.10 0.29
N THR A 330 3.70 15.80 -0.45
CA THR A 330 3.65 14.98 -1.67
C THR A 330 4.30 13.63 -1.41
N LYS A 331 3.70 12.57 -1.95
CA LYS A 331 4.11 11.19 -1.71
C LYS A 331 4.08 10.37 -2.99
N THR A 332 5.06 9.47 -3.13
CA THR A 332 5.09 8.51 -4.24
C THR A 332 5.56 7.14 -3.78
N SER A 333 5.41 6.15 -4.66
CA SER A 333 5.79 4.77 -4.39
C SER A 333 6.37 4.10 -5.62
N ILE A 334 7.33 3.18 -5.39
CA ILE A 334 7.77 2.18 -6.36
C ILE A 334 7.71 0.78 -5.76
N MET A 335 7.48 -0.20 -6.64
CA MET A 335 7.58 -1.61 -6.31
C MET A 335 8.92 -2.15 -6.76
N LEU A 336 9.58 -2.93 -5.89
CA LEU A 336 10.85 -3.61 -6.19
C LEU A 336 10.63 -5.09 -6.54
N GLY A 337 11.51 -5.62 -7.37
CA GLY A 337 11.49 -7.02 -7.79
C GLY A 337 10.91 -7.28 -9.18
N LEU A 338 10.76 -6.23 -10.00
CA LEU A 338 10.29 -6.30 -11.39
C LEU A 338 11.44 -6.37 -12.41
N GLY A 339 12.71 -6.23 -11.95
CA GLY A 339 13.92 -6.31 -12.77
C GLY A 339 14.62 -4.97 -12.96
N GLU A 340 14.36 -4.01 -12.07
CA GLU A 340 15.11 -2.76 -11.91
C GLU A 340 16.52 -3.02 -11.40
N THR A 341 17.48 -2.15 -11.72
CA THR A 341 18.82 -2.11 -11.14
C THR A 341 18.89 -1.09 -10.00
N ASP A 342 19.96 -1.15 -9.22
CA ASP A 342 20.16 -0.23 -8.11
C ASP A 342 20.35 1.21 -8.61
N GLU A 343 21.07 1.40 -9.71
CA GLU A 343 21.29 2.72 -10.33
C GLU A 343 19.95 3.31 -10.84
N GLU A 344 19.05 2.49 -11.34
CA GLU A 344 17.74 2.94 -11.79
C GLU A 344 16.83 3.33 -10.62
N ILE A 345 16.92 2.63 -9.48
CA ILE A 345 16.21 3.00 -8.26
C ILE A 345 16.74 4.33 -7.74
N GLU A 346 18.08 4.48 -7.68
CA GLU A 346 18.73 5.73 -7.27
C GLU A 346 18.29 6.90 -8.16
N ALA A 347 18.32 6.74 -9.47
CA ALA A 347 17.87 7.76 -10.42
C ALA A 347 16.41 8.14 -10.18
N ALA A 348 15.51 7.16 -10.05
CA ALA A 348 14.10 7.40 -9.78
C ALA A 348 13.86 8.14 -8.46
N MET A 349 14.61 7.83 -7.41
CA MET A 349 14.54 8.54 -6.13
C MET A 349 14.97 10.01 -6.29
N ARG A 350 16.08 10.28 -7.01
CA ARG A 350 16.55 11.64 -7.27
C ARG A 350 15.57 12.45 -8.12
N ASP A 351 14.98 11.84 -9.16
CA ASP A 351 13.98 12.47 -10.02
C ASP A 351 12.72 12.86 -9.24
N CYS A 352 12.24 11.95 -8.38
CA CYS A 352 11.12 12.22 -7.49
C CYS A 352 11.42 13.34 -6.50
N LYS A 353 12.63 13.38 -5.95
CA LYS A 353 13.06 14.48 -5.07
C LYS A 353 13.09 15.80 -5.81
N ALA A 354 13.62 15.82 -7.02
CA ALA A 354 13.64 17.01 -7.89
C ALA A 354 12.22 17.47 -8.28
N ALA A 355 11.26 16.52 -8.38
CA ALA A 355 9.84 16.83 -8.56
C ALA A 355 9.15 17.35 -7.28
N GLY A 356 9.85 17.47 -6.16
CA GLY A 356 9.34 18.03 -4.92
C GLY A 356 8.64 17.01 -4.02
N VAL A 357 8.91 15.71 -4.20
CA VAL A 357 8.36 14.65 -3.34
C VAL A 357 8.96 14.73 -1.94
N ASP A 358 8.09 14.69 -0.93
CA ASP A 358 8.47 14.70 0.48
C ASP A 358 8.65 13.27 1.03
N ILE A 359 7.76 12.36 0.63
CA ILE A 359 7.70 10.99 1.15
C ILE A 359 7.84 9.97 0.01
N PHE A 360 8.75 9.03 0.19
CA PHE A 360 9.00 7.97 -0.78
C PHE A 360 8.72 6.59 -0.17
N THR A 361 8.02 5.71 -0.87
CA THR A 361 7.73 4.37 -0.38
C THR A 361 8.28 3.29 -1.31
N LEU A 362 8.89 2.26 -0.71
CA LEU A 362 9.43 1.09 -1.41
C LEU A 362 8.84 -0.19 -0.82
N GLY A 363 8.23 -1.01 -1.66
CA GLY A 363 7.68 -2.31 -1.26
C GLY A 363 7.98 -3.40 -2.26
N GLN A 364 7.97 -4.66 -1.83
CA GLN A 364 8.14 -5.79 -2.74
C GLN A 364 6.93 -5.96 -3.65
N TYR A 365 7.13 -6.05 -4.95
CA TYR A 365 6.11 -6.53 -5.88
C TYR A 365 5.74 -7.97 -5.55
N LEU A 366 4.46 -8.21 -5.35
CA LEU A 366 3.89 -9.54 -5.16
C LEU A 366 2.87 -9.81 -6.26
N ARG A 367 3.10 -10.86 -7.04
CA ARG A 367 2.25 -11.24 -8.17
C ARG A 367 0.84 -11.64 -7.69
N PRO A 368 -0.23 -10.92 -8.09
CA PRO A 368 -1.58 -11.24 -7.62
C PRO A 368 -2.09 -12.59 -8.17
N THR A 369 -1.97 -12.82 -9.47
CA THR A 369 -2.38 -14.06 -10.16
C THR A 369 -1.36 -14.47 -11.21
N ALA A 370 -1.48 -15.67 -11.74
CA ALA A 370 -0.60 -16.19 -12.80
C ALA A 370 -0.62 -15.37 -14.10
N ASN A 371 -1.63 -14.50 -14.31
CA ASN A 371 -1.74 -13.65 -15.49
C ASN A 371 -0.96 -12.34 -15.39
N HIS A 372 -0.52 -11.96 -14.18
CA HIS A 372 0.25 -10.74 -13.93
C HIS A 372 1.75 -10.97 -14.15
N LEU A 373 2.52 -9.88 -14.08
CA LEU A 373 3.97 -9.93 -14.25
C LEU A 373 4.62 -10.88 -13.24
N GLU A 374 5.63 -11.61 -13.70
CA GLU A 374 6.43 -12.44 -12.82
C GLU A 374 7.33 -11.60 -11.91
N VAL A 375 7.43 -12.02 -10.66
CA VAL A 375 8.46 -11.50 -9.75
C VAL A 375 9.82 -11.93 -10.29
N LYS A 376 10.71 -10.99 -10.54
CA LYS A 376 12.07 -11.27 -11.00
C LYS A 376 13.02 -11.54 -9.85
N ARG A 377 12.78 -10.88 -8.71
CA ARG A 377 13.61 -10.99 -7.51
C ARG A 377 12.81 -10.69 -6.26
N TYR A 378 13.06 -11.43 -5.18
CA TYR A 378 12.61 -11.07 -3.85
C TYR A 378 13.72 -10.32 -3.14
N VAL A 379 13.52 -9.03 -2.90
CA VAL A 379 14.46 -8.14 -2.25
C VAL A 379 14.53 -8.47 -0.75
N THR A 380 15.74 -8.49 -0.17
CA THR A 380 15.91 -8.80 1.25
C THR A 380 15.53 -7.61 2.14
N PRO A 381 15.17 -7.85 3.42
CA PRO A 381 14.91 -6.77 4.37
C PRO A 381 16.06 -5.77 4.50
N GLU A 382 17.31 -6.26 4.55
CA GLU A 382 18.52 -5.43 4.68
C GLU A 382 18.69 -4.47 3.49
N LYS A 383 18.25 -4.90 2.28
CA LYS A 383 18.29 -4.02 1.12
C LYS A 383 17.18 -2.97 1.16
N PHE A 384 16.05 -3.28 1.72
CA PHE A 384 15.02 -2.27 2.00
C PHE A 384 15.52 -1.25 3.03
N ASP A 385 16.22 -1.68 4.09
CA ASP A 385 16.83 -0.79 5.08
C ASP A 385 17.89 0.12 4.45
N TYR A 386 18.72 -0.44 3.54
CA TYR A 386 19.67 0.35 2.75
C TYR A 386 18.96 1.47 1.96
N TRP A 387 17.88 1.16 1.24
CA TRP A 387 17.12 2.15 0.47
C TRP A 387 16.45 3.20 1.35
N LYS A 388 16.02 2.84 2.55
CA LYS A 388 15.51 3.79 3.53
C LYS A 388 16.60 4.82 3.88
N THR A 389 17.74 4.35 4.36
CA THR A 389 18.86 5.19 4.75
C THR A 389 19.35 6.06 3.57
N PHE A 390 19.50 5.46 2.39
CA PHE A 390 19.89 6.19 1.19
C PHE A 390 18.91 7.31 0.85
N GLY A 391 17.61 7.05 0.92
CA GLY A 391 16.58 8.04 0.61
C GLY A 391 16.50 9.18 1.62
N GLU A 392 16.65 8.89 2.91
CA GLU A 392 16.61 9.89 3.96
C GLU A 392 17.92 10.70 4.04
N ASP A 393 19.07 10.03 4.09
CA ASP A 393 20.36 10.66 4.38
C ASP A 393 21.07 11.22 3.13
N VAL A 394 20.90 10.57 1.96
CA VAL A 394 21.61 10.96 0.73
C VAL A 394 20.73 11.77 -0.21
N VAL A 395 19.49 11.29 -0.48
CA VAL A 395 18.56 11.99 -1.36
C VAL A 395 17.82 13.12 -0.63
N GLY A 396 17.60 12.97 0.68
CA GLY A 396 17.01 14.00 1.55
C GLY A 396 15.48 14.05 1.52
N PHE A 397 14.80 12.90 1.38
CA PHE A 397 13.37 12.83 1.63
C PHE A 397 13.07 13.10 3.10
N ARG A 398 11.91 13.63 3.39
CA ARG A 398 11.46 13.85 4.79
C ARG A 398 11.21 12.52 5.51
N TYR A 399 10.75 11.52 4.74
CA TYR A 399 10.52 10.17 5.24
C TYR A 399 10.57 9.16 4.10
N VAL A 400 11.13 7.99 4.38
CA VAL A 400 11.14 6.85 3.47
C VAL A 400 10.56 5.62 4.17
N ALA A 401 9.37 5.20 3.73
CA ALA A 401 8.82 3.91 4.14
C ALA A 401 9.36 2.82 3.22
N SER A 402 10.22 1.95 3.74
CA SER A 402 10.86 0.90 2.94
C SER A 402 10.80 -0.43 3.67
N GLY A 403 10.32 -1.46 2.98
CA GLY A 403 10.23 -2.80 3.56
C GLY A 403 9.50 -3.79 2.67
N PRO A 404 9.71 -5.10 2.89
CA PRO A 404 9.14 -6.15 2.03
C PRO A 404 7.61 -6.11 1.92
N LEU A 405 6.93 -5.69 2.96
CA LEU A 405 5.48 -5.63 3.06
C LEU A 405 4.91 -4.21 3.02
N VAL A 406 5.77 -3.20 2.86
CA VAL A 406 5.33 -1.80 2.70
C VAL A 406 4.50 -1.67 1.43
N ARG A 407 3.46 -0.86 1.51
CA ARG A 407 2.55 -0.46 0.42
C ARG A 407 2.41 1.05 0.41
N SER A 408 1.91 1.60 -0.67
CA SER A 408 1.68 3.05 -0.80
C SER A 408 0.77 3.62 0.29
N SER A 409 -0.13 2.81 0.84
CA SER A 409 -1.00 3.14 1.98
C SER A 409 -0.83 2.11 3.10
N TYR A 410 0.37 2.02 3.68
CA TYR A 410 0.67 1.08 4.75
C TYR A 410 0.66 1.73 6.13
N LYS A 411 -0.02 1.10 7.10
CA LYS A 411 -0.32 1.55 8.45
C LYS A 411 0.85 2.22 9.20
N ALA A 412 2.06 1.65 9.14
CA ALA A 412 3.21 2.21 9.83
C ALA A 412 3.66 3.56 9.25
N GLY A 413 3.49 3.74 7.92
CA GLY A 413 3.73 5.03 7.27
C GLY A 413 2.69 6.07 7.63
N GLU A 414 1.43 5.68 7.75
CA GLU A 414 0.31 6.57 8.11
C GLU A 414 0.52 7.20 9.49
N PHE A 415 0.90 6.43 10.49
CA PHE A 415 1.17 6.94 11.84
C PHE A 415 2.30 7.98 11.87
N PHE A 416 3.41 7.71 11.15
CA PHE A 416 4.51 8.66 11.05
C PHE A 416 4.09 9.94 10.33
N ILE A 417 3.34 9.82 9.23
CA ILE A 417 2.84 10.96 8.46
C ILE A 417 1.88 11.80 9.30
N GLU A 418 0.99 11.17 10.05
CA GLU A 418 0.08 11.85 10.97
C GLU A 418 0.86 12.67 12.00
N THR A 419 1.85 12.07 12.67
CA THR A 419 2.70 12.77 13.65
C THR A 419 3.43 13.94 13.00
N MET A 420 4.08 13.72 11.86
CA MET A 420 4.80 14.75 11.11
C MET A 420 3.90 15.94 10.73
N LEU A 421 2.68 15.67 10.25
CA LEU A 421 1.74 16.72 9.86
C LEU A 421 1.20 17.50 11.05
N ARG A 422 0.99 16.85 12.19
CA ARG A 422 0.57 17.52 13.43
C ARG A 422 1.68 18.40 13.99
N GLU A 423 2.93 17.92 14.01
CA GLU A 423 4.11 18.69 14.40
C GLU A 423 4.30 19.94 13.51
N ASP A 424 4.19 19.79 12.17
CA ASP A 424 4.27 20.92 11.23
C ASP A 424 3.21 22.00 11.50
N ARG A 425 2.07 21.62 12.07
CA ARG A 425 0.96 22.52 12.43
C ARG A 425 1.04 23.07 13.86
N GLY A 426 1.98 22.58 14.67
CA GLY A 426 2.13 22.93 16.07
C GLY A 426 0.96 22.41 16.94
N GLN A 427 0.43 21.24 16.60
CA GLN A 427 -0.69 20.56 17.27
C GLN A 427 -0.19 19.40 18.13
#